data_0a787b8337fabd3125c06961e0692718
#
_entry.id   0a787b8337fabd3125c06961e0692718
#
_cell.length_a   1.000
_cell.length_b   1.000
_cell.length_c   1.000
_cell.angle_alpha   90.00
_cell.angle_beta   90.00
_cell.angle_gamma   90.00
#
_symmetry.space_group_name_H-M   'P 1'
#
loop_
_entity.id
_entity.type
_entity.pdbx_description
1 polymer ?
#
loop_
_entity_poly.entity_id
_entity_poly.type
_entity_poly.pdbx_seq_one_letter_code
_entity_poly.pdbx_strand_id
1 'polypeptide(L)'
;MDTWMYLSQGFAVALTPENLVIALIGCFVGTVVGLLPGLGPINGVAILLPLAFALKLPPESALILLATVYIGCEYGGRISSILLNVPGDAAAIMTALDGYPMAQQGKAGVALSISAVSSFVGSMLAIGGIILFAPALARWSLAFGPAEYFALMVFAIACLGSMMSQNPLKSFMAALIGLGLATVGVDANTGVYRFTFDSVHLSDGVQFIVVVIGLFSVSEILLMLEHTSGGGKLVRTTGRMLFNFKELVHCTGTMLRSSTIGFFVGILPGAGATIASAITYMTEKRLAGLNAKFGEGDIRGVAAPEAANNASACGSFIPMLTLGVPGSGTTAVMMGALTLYNITPGPTMFTEQPDVVWGLIAALLLANVMLLVMNIPMVGLFTRMLSIPLWFLVPAIASVSAVGVYAVHSTTFDLLLMVGLGVFGYLLRKMHFPMSPLILGFVLGEMLEQNLRRALSISNGDTAILWSSGISQTLLVLAIAVITLPPLVRLLRRRKADPLIPDARPEQGA
;
A
#
# COMPACT_ATOMS: atom_id res chain seq x y z
N MET A 1 7.17 26.85 9.98
CA MET A 1 7.41 25.73 10.91
C MET A 1 8.90 25.45 10.95
N ASP A 2 9.47 25.40 12.13
CA ASP A 2 10.85 24.95 12.29
C ASP A 2 10.87 23.41 12.21
N THR A 3 11.17 22.88 11.04
CA THR A 3 11.15 21.44 10.75
C THR A 3 12.05 20.65 11.70
N TRP A 4 13.19 21.23 12.10
CA TRP A 4 14.12 20.56 12.98
C TRP A 4 13.63 20.47 14.43
N MET A 5 12.93 21.52 14.90
CA MET A 5 12.31 21.53 16.22
C MET A 5 11.22 20.46 16.30
N TYR A 6 10.32 20.38 15.33
CA TYR A 6 9.27 19.37 15.31
C TYR A 6 9.81 17.96 15.13
N LEU A 7 10.86 17.78 14.32
CA LEU A 7 11.51 16.48 14.20
C LEU A 7 12.14 16.02 15.53
N SER A 8 12.73 16.95 16.30
CA SER A 8 13.24 16.62 17.65
C SER A 8 12.13 16.21 18.62
N GLN A 9 10.96 16.85 18.55
CA GLN A 9 9.76 16.43 19.29
C GLN A 9 9.28 15.03 18.83
N GLY A 10 9.26 14.79 17.52
CA GLY A 10 8.94 13.47 16.97
C GLY A 10 9.87 12.37 17.50
N PHE A 11 11.17 12.65 17.59
CA PHE A 11 12.11 11.72 18.21
C PHE A 11 11.86 11.53 19.71
N ALA A 12 11.45 12.57 20.44
CA ALA A 12 11.09 12.42 21.84
C ALA A 12 9.90 11.48 22.04
N VAL A 13 8.91 11.51 21.13
CA VAL A 13 7.78 10.57 21.10
C VAL A 13 8.22 9.17 20.71
N ALA A 14 8.98 9.02 19.60
CA ALA A 14 9.34 7.73 19.05
C ALA A 14 10.37 6.96 19.90
N LEU A 15 11.22 7.66 20.66
CA LEU A 15 12.25 7.06 21.53
C LEU A 15 11.73 6.72 22.93
N THR A 16 10.45 6.96 23.25
CA THR A 16 9.91 6.45 24.51
C THR A 16 10.04 4.93 24.55
N PRO A 17 10.34 4.33 25.72
CA PRO A 17 10.50 2.87 25.83
C PRO A 17 9.32 2.09 25.28
N GLU A 18 8.10 2.60 25.50
CA GLU A 18 6.86 2.01 24.99
C GLU A 18 6.82 2.00 23.45
N ASN A 19 7.06 3.16 22.82
CA ASN A 19 7.02 3.28 21.36
C ASN A 19 8.18 2.54 20.67
N LEU A 20 9.34 2.42 21.31
CA LEU A 20 10.43 1.58 20.81
C LEU A 20 10.06 0.10 20.81
N VAL A 21 9.41 -0.39 21.87
CA VAL A 21 8.92 -1.77 21.94
C VAL A 21 7.81 -2.00 20.91
N ILE A 22 6.88 -1.07 20.80
CA ILE A 22 5.79 -1.11 19.80
C ILE A 22 6.37 -1.14 18.38
N ALA A 23 7.35 -0.29 18.09
CA ALA A 23 8.00 -0.26 16.78
C ALA A 23 8.75 -1.56 16.47
N LEU A 24 9.45 -2.12 17.46
CA LEU A 24 10.16 -3.40 17.30
C LEU A 24 9.19 -4.56 17.05
N ILE A 25 8.09 -4.62 17.82
CA ILE A 25 7.02 -5.62 17.62
C ILE A 25 6.41 -5.43 16.22
N GLY A 26 6.09 -4.19 15.83
CA GLY A 26 5.53 -3.89 14.51
C GLY A 26 6.47 -4.31 13.37
N CYS A 27 7.76 -4.01 13.47
CA CYS A 27 8.77 -4.44 12.52
C CYS A 27 8.86 -5.98 12.41
N PHE A 28 8.86 -6.66 13.55
CA PHE A 28 8.94 -8.13 13.59
C PHE A 28 7.67 -8.76 13.01
N VAL A 29 6.50 -8.40 13.53
CA VAL A 29 5.20 -8.95 13.08
C VAL A 29 4.98 -8.60 11.60
N GLY A 30 5.28 -7.35 11.20
CA GLY A 30 5.21 -6.94 9.80
C GLY A 30 6.08 -7.81 8.90
N THR A 31 7.35 -8.05 9.27
CA THR A 31 8.23 -8.94 8.50
C THR A 31 7.66 -10.35 8.41
N VAL A 32 7.10 -10.89 9.50
CA VAL A 32 6.46 -12.22 9.52
C VAL A 32 5.23 -12.25 8.62
N VAL A 33 4.36 -11.26 8.70
CA VAL A 33 3.15 -11.18 7.84
C VAL A 33 3.54 -11.04 6.37
N GLY A 34 4.50 -10.15 6.07
CA GLY A 34 4.94 -9.90 4.69
C GLY A 34 5.62 -11.10 4.04
N LEU A 35 6.34 -11.93 4.81
CA LEU A 35 6.98 -13.12 4.27
C LEU A 35 5.98 -14.25 3.96
N LEU A 36 4.77 -14.19 4.51
CA LEU A 36 3.74 -15.19 4.24
C LEU A 36 3.07 -14.88 2.89
N PRO A 37 3.13 -15.81 1.91
CA PRO A 37 2.60 -15.56 0.58
C PRO A 37 1.12 -15.16 0.60
N GLY A 38 0.79 -14.09 -0.13
CA GLY A 38 -0.58 -13.60 -0.29
C GLY A 38 -1.06 -12.62 0.77
N LEU A 39 -0.44 -12.56 1.97
CA LEU A 39 -0.91 -11.64 3.01
C LEU A 39 -0.64 -10.17 2.67
N GLY A 40 0.60 -9.82 2.41
CA GLY A 40 0.99 -8.45 2.05
C GLY A 40 0.72 -7.37 3.11
N PRO A 41 1.15 -6.11 2.85
CA PRO A 41 1.10 -5.04 3.84
C PRO A 41 -0.33 -4.58 4.19
N ILE A 42 -1.27 -4.58 3.26
CA ILE A 42 -2.66 -4.17 3.53
C ILE A 42 -3.28 -5.11 4.57
N ASN A 43 -3.13 -6.42 4.38
CA ASN A 43 -3.63 -7.42 5.33
C ASN A 43 -2.93 -7.29 6.69
N GLY A 44 -1.61 -7.08 6.70
CA GLY A 44 -0.84 -6.90 7.93
C GLY A 44 -1.36 -5.73 8.78
N VAL A 45 -1.54 -4.58 8.17
CA VAL A 45 -2.08 -3.39 8.84
C VAL A 45 -3.54 -3.60 9.24
N ALA A 46 -4.36 -4.22 8.36
CA ALA A 46 -5.77 -4.50 8.63
C ALA A 46 -5.97 -5.43 9.84
N ILE A 47 -5.15 -6.47 9.98
CA ILE A 47 -5.21 -7.42 11.10
C ILE A 47 -4.80 -6.74 12.42
N LEU A 48 -3.80 -5.85 12.40
CA LEU A 48 -3.29 -5.23 13.63
C LEU A 48 -4.01 -3.94 14.02
N LEU A 49 -4.76 -3.32 13.12
CA LEU A 49 -5.55 -2.13 13.42
C LEU A 49 -6.54 -2.36 14.59
N PRO A 50 -7.39 -3.40 14.58
CA PRO A 50 -8.29 -3.64 15.70
C PRO A 50 -7.57 -3.99 16.99
N LEU A 51 -6.40 -4.64 16.90
CA LEU A 51 -5.60 -4.95 18.08
C LEU A 51 -5.05 -3.66 18.72
N ALA A 52 -4.56 -2.71 17.92
CA ALA A 52 -4.11 -1.41 18.41
C ALA A 52 -5.24 -0.68 19.15
N PHE A 53 -6.46 -0.72 18.62
CA PHE A 53 -7.62 -0.11 19.22
C PHE A 53 -8.06 -0.84 20.52
N ALA A 54 -8.12 -2.17 20.49
CA ALA A 54 -8.49 -3.00 21.66
C ALA A 54 -7.52 -2.83 22.84
N LEU A 55 -6.23 -2.63 22.56
CA LEU A 55 -5.20 -2.33 23.56
C LEU A 55 -5.26 -0.87 24.06
N LYS A 56 -6.17 -0.05 23.51
CA LYS A 56 -6.33 1.37 23.84
C LYS A 56 -5.02 2.15 23.73
N LEU A 57 -4.23 1.84 22.71
CA LEU A 57 -3.00 2.58 22.45
C LEU A 57 -3.33 4.04 22.14
N PRO A 58 -2.53 5.01 22.60
CA PRO A 58 -2.67 6.39 22.16
C PRO A 58 -2.45 6.51 20.64
N PRO A 59 -3.02 7.54 19.98
CA PRO A 59 -3.00 7.66 18.52
C PRO A 59 -1.61 7.57 17.89
N GLU A 60 -0.61 8.25 18.49
CA GLU A 60 0.77 8.21 18.05
C GLU A 60 1.36 6.79 18.10
N SER A 61 1.13 6.07 19.18
CA SER A 61 1.61 4.68 19.36
C SER A 61 0.93 3.71 18.40
N ALA A 62 -0.38 3.88 18.19
CA ALA A 62 -1.13 3.08 17.23
C ALA A 62 -0.61 3.29 15.79
N LEU A 63 -0.38 4.54 15.39
CA LEU A 63 0.19 4.83 14.08
C LEU A 63 1.62 4.33 13.92
N ILE A 64 2.45 4.43 14.96
CA ILE A 64 3.79 3.84 14.99
C ILE A 64 3.71 2.33 14.76
N LEU A 65 2.80 1.63 15.47
CA LEU A 65 2.60 0.19 15.26
C LEU A 65 2.24 -0.12 13.81
N LEU A 66 1.20 0.54 13.27
CA LEU A 66 0.69 0.26 11.93
C LEU A 66 1.70 0.60 10.84
N ALA A 67 2.43 1.71 10.99
CA ALA A 67 3.46 2.10 10.03
C ALA A 67 4.68 1.15 10.05
N THR A 68 5.11 0.72 11.23
CA THR A 68 6.22 -0.22 11.35
C THR A 68 5.84 -1.62 10.86
N VAL A 69 4.57 -2.04 11.03
CA VAL A 69 4.02 -3.24 10.38
C VAL A 69 4.02 -3.09 8.86
N TYR A 70 3.57 -1.94 8.34
CA TYR A 70 3.56 -1.67 6.91
C TYR A 70 4.96 -1.85 6.31
N ILE A 71 5.95 -1.09 6.80
CA ILE A 71 7.31 -1.18 6.28
C ILE A 71 7.93 -2.57 6.55
N GLY A 72 7.61 -3.19 7.69
CA GLY A 72 8.01 -4.56 7.98
C GLY A 72 7.50 -5.57 6.95
N CYS A 73 6.24 -5.44 6.52
CA CYS A 73 5.68 -6.30 5.46
C CYS A 73 6.42 -6.14 4.14
N GLU A 74 6.78 -4.90 3.76
CA GLU A 74 7.57 -4.66 2.54
C GLU A 74 8.96 -5.33 2.62
N TYR A 75 9.57 -5.35 3.80
CA TYR A 75 10.81 -6.08 4.03
C TYR A 75 10.62 -7.60 4.03
N GLY A 76 9.47 -8.11 4.47
CA GLY A 76 9.17 -9.54 4.56
C GLY A 76 8.93 -10.18 3.19
N GLY A 77 8.18 -9.51 2.31
CA GLY A 77 7.69 -10.05 1.04
C GLY A 77 8.79 -10.54 0.09
N ARG A 78 9.97 -9.93 0.13
CA ARG A 78 11.13 -10.35 -0.66
C ARG A 78 11.72 -11.70 -0.23
N ILE A 79 11.56 -12.09 1.04
CA ILE A 79 12.15 -13.35 1.56
C ILE A 79 11.50 -14.54 0.85
N SER A 80 10.17 -14.59 0.79
CA SER A 80 9.45 -15.63 0.07
C SER A 80 9.65 -15.54 -1.45
N SER A 81 9.74 -14.33 -2.01
CA SER A 81 10.03 -14.11 -3.43
C SER A 81 11.37 -14.70 -3.85
N ILE A 82 12.42 -14.46 -3.08
CA ILE A 82 13.79 -14.93 -3.36
C ILE A 82 13.93 -16.44 -3.10
N LEU A 83 13.32 -16.98 -2.03
CA LEU A 83 13.56 -18.35 -1.60
C LEU A 83 12.56 -19.37 -2.15
N LEU A 84 11.33 -18.95 -2.47
CA LEU A 84 10.25 -19.84 -2.89
C LEU A 84 9.75 -19.54 -4.32
N ASN A 85 10.17 -18.42 -4.93
CA ASN A 85 9.55 -17.86 -6.14
C ASN A 85 8.03 -17.61 -5.97
N VAL A 86 7.62 -17.33 -4.75
CA VAL A 86 6.24 -17.00 -4.41
C VAL A 86 6.26 -15.64 -3.72
N PRO A 87 5.86 -14.58 -4.43
CA PRO A 87 5.90 -13.22 -3.87
C PRO A 87 4.99 -13.10 -2.64
N GLY A 88 5.48 -12.44 -1.59
CA GLY A 88 4.70 -12.12 -0.41
C GLY A 88 3.59 -11.10 -0.72
N ASP A 89 3.90 -10.19 -1.65
CA ASP A 89 2.99 -9.19 -2.19
C ASP A 89 3.22 -8.91 -3.68
N ALA A 90 2.37 -8.08 -4.28
CA ALA A 90 2.45 -7.78 -5.71
C ALA A 90 3.72 -6.97 -6.09
N ALA A 91 4.28 -6.18 -5.19
CA ALA A 91 5.50 -5.40 -5.45
C ALA A 91 6.75 -6.30 -5.51
N ALA A 92 6.77 -7.37 -4.73
CA ALA A 92 7.87 -8.31 -4.65
C ALA A 92 7.96 -9.29 -5.86
N ILE A 93 6.98 -9.25 -6.78
CA ILE A 93 7.02 -10.03 -8.02
C ILE A 93 8.27 -9.71 -8.84
N MET A 94 8.63 -8.43 -8.95
CA MET A 94 9.80 -8.01 -9.73
C MET A 94 11.10 -8.50 -9.12
N THR A 95 11.17 -8.55 -7.80
CA THR A 95 12.32 -9.07 -7.04
C THR A 95 12.52 -10.57 -7.28
N ALA A 96 11.44 -11.33 -7.46
CA ALA A 96 11.52 -12.77 -7.74
C ALA A 96 12.20 -13.08 -9.07
N LEU A 97 12.09 -12.20 -10.08
CA LEU A 97 12.63 -12.43 -11.44
C LEU A 97 14.14 -12.67 -11.44
N ASP A 98 14.89 -11.99 -10.59
CA ASP A 98 16.34 -12.16 -10.47
C ASP A 98 16.73 -12.80 -9.13
N GLY A 99 15.97 -12.54 -8.07
CA GLY A 99 16.26 -13.05 -6.73
C GLY A 99 16.17 -14.57 -6.62
N TYR A 100 15.17 -15.18 -7.23
CA TYR A 100 15.02 -16.62 -7.23
C TYR A 100 16.09 -17.34 -8.08
N PRO A 101 16.42 -16.90 -9.30
CA PRO A 101 17.60 -17.41 -10.02
C PRO A 101 18.91 -17.26 -9.25
N MET A 102 19.14 -16.15 -8.53
CA MET A 102 20.30 -16.01 -7.65
C MET A 102 20.29 -17.06 -6.54
N ALA A 103 19.13 -17.31 -5.93
CA ALA A 103 19.02 -18.33 -4.88
C ALA A 103 19.32 -19.73 -5.41
N GLN A 104 18.83 -20.09 -6.61
CA GLN A 104 19.12 -21.36 -7.28
C GLN A 104 20.62 -21.53 -7.60
N GLN A 105 21.32 -20.41 -7.87
CA GLN A 105 22.77 -20.39 -8.08
C GLN A 105 23.59 -20.45 -6.77
N GLY A 106 22.95 -20.67 -5.61
CA GLY A 106 23.62 -20.69 -4.31
C GLY A 106 23.96 -19.31 -3.74
N LYS A 107 23.39 -18.24 -4.28
CA LYS A 107 23.60 -16.83 -3.86
C LYS A 107 22.42 -16.25 -3.10
N ALA A 108 21.60 -17.10 -2.46
CA ALA A 108 20.41 -16.67 -1.73
C ALA A 108 20.73 -15.63 -0.65
N GLY A 109 21.81 -15.83 0.13
CA GLY A 109 22.22 -14.87 1.18
C GLY A 109 22.63 -13.52 0.59
N VAL A 110 23.31 -13.51 -0.56
CA VAL A 110 23.69 -12.26 -1.25
C VAL A 110 22.43 -11.53 -1.73
N ALA A 111 21.49 -12.24 -2.35
CA ALA A 111 20.23 -11.66 -2.80
C ALA A 111 19.43 -11.06 -1.63
N LEU A 112 19.29 -11.78 -0.51
CA LEU A 112 18.60 -11.32 0.69
C LEU A 112 19.28 -10.14 1.36
N SER A 113 20.61 -10.13 1.42
CA SER A 113 21.34 -9.04 2.06
C SER A 113 21.37 -7.77 1.22
N ILE A 114 21.53 -7.87 -0.12
CA ILE A 114 21.49 -6.70 -0.98
C ILE A 114 20.06 -6.12 -1.07
N SER A 115 19.03 -6.97 -1.07
CA SER A 115 17.65 -6.51 -1.02
C SER A 115 17.38 -5.74 0.27
N ALA A 116 17.91 -6.20 1.44
CA ALA A 116 17.75 -5.51 2.71
C ALA A 116 18.37 -4.09 2.68
N VAL A 117 19.57 -3.97 2.15
CA VAL A 117 20.23 -2.66 2.04
C VAL A 117 19.54 -1.77 1.01
N SER A 118 19.05 -2.34 -0.11
CA SER A 118 18.31 -1.58 -1.10
C SER A 118 17.01 -1.00 -0.54
N SER A 119 16.26 -1.80 0.23
CA SER A 119 15.06 -1.37 0.93
C SER A 119 15.37 -0.27 1.95
N PHE A 120 16.46 -0.43 2.71
CA PHE A 120 16.93 0.59 3.66
C PHE A 120 17.25 1.92 2.96
N VAL A 121 18.03 1.88 1.88
CA VAL A 121 18.38 3.08 1.09
C VAL A 121 17.14 3.73 0.53
N GLY A 122 16.20 2.93 -0.01
CA GLY A 122 14.93 3.40 -0.55
C GLY A 122 14.10 4.15 0.49
N SER A 123 13.89 3.53 1.63
CA SER A 123 13.14 4.13 2.75
C SER A 123 13.82 5.39 3.27
N MET A 124 15.14 5.37 3.51
CA MET A 124 15.86 6.53 4.05
C MET A 124 15.80 7.73 3.13
N LEU A 125 15.95 7.52 1.81
CA LEU A 125 15.81 8.57 0.83
C LEU A 125 14.38 9.14 0.83
N ALA A 126 13.37 8.26 0.86
CA ALA A 126 11.98 8.68 0.84
C ALA A 126 11.57 9.40 2.13
N ILE A 127 12.02 8.95 3.31
CA ILE A 127 11.74 9.63 4.57
C ILE A 127 12.43 11.00 4.60
N GLY A 128 13.66 11.11 4.08
CA GLY A 128 14.31 12.41 3.85
C GLY A 128 13.47 13.31 2.96
N GLY A 129 12.87 12.75 1.90
CA GLY A 129 11.90 13.45 1.05
C GLY A 129 10.65 13.87 1.82
N ILE A 130 10.09 13.04 2.71
CA ILE A 130 8.95 13.41 3.56
C ILE A 130 9.31 14.62 4.44
N ILE A 131 10.44 14.57 5.13
CA ILE A 131 10.88 15.66 6.03
C ILE A 131 11.02 16.98 5.28
N LEU A 132 11.51 16.97 4.04
CA LEU A 132 11.74 18.15 3.25
C LEU A 132 10.46 18.68 2.57
N PHE A 133 9.67 17.80 1.98
CA PHE A 133 8.55 18.18 1.11
C PHE A 133 7.20 18.21 1.82
N ALA A 134 6.95 17.35 2.82
CA ALA A 134 5.63 17.27 3.45
C ALA A 134 5.20 18.57 4.13
N PRO A 135 6.05 19.32 4.89
CA PRO A 135 5.65 20.59 5.48
C PRO A 135 5.35 21.68 4.44
N ALA A 136 6.07 21.65 3.29
CA ALA A 136 5.82 22.59 2.21
C ALA A 136 4.50 22.28 1.49
N LEU A 137 4.24 20.99 1.23
CA LEU A 137 3.02 20.53 0.61
C LEU A 137 1.80 20.73 1.52
N ALA A 138 1.94 20.51 2.83
CA ALA A 138 0.90 20.81 3.81
C ALA A 138 0.51 22.29 3.83
N ARG A 139 1.48 23.19 3.75
CA ARG A 139 1.19 24.65 3.63
C ARG A 139 0.50 24.99 2.32
N TRP A 140 0.91 24.39 1.22
CA TRP A 140 0.29 24.62 -0.08
C TRP A 140 -1.15 24.08 -0.12
N SER A 141 -1.40 22.94 0.52
CA SER A 141 -2.75 22.32 0.56
C SER A 141 -3.76 23.11 1.41
N LEU A 142 -3.31 24.04 2.27
CA LEU A 142 -4.20 24.98 2.96
C LEU A 142 -4.90 25.96 1.98
N ALA A 143 -4.39 26.09 0.76
CA ALA A 143 -5.05 26.87 -0.29
C ALA A 143 -6.18 26.10 -0.98
N PHE A 144 -6.38 24.81 -0.66
CA PHE A 144 -7.44 23.98 -1.24
C PHE A 144 -8.76 24.28 -0.54
N GLY A 145 -9.75 24.68 -1.34
CA GLY A 145 -11.14 24.73 -0.91
C GLY A 145 -11.88 23.41 -1.25
N PRO A 146 -13.20 23.36 -1.00
CA PRO A 146 -14.00 22.16 -1.25
C PRO A 146 -13.99 21.70 -2.72
N ALA A 147 -13.94 22.62 -3.68
CA ALA A 147 -13.86 22.29 -5.11
C ALA A 147 -12.54 21.62 -5.50
N GLU A 148 -11.41 22.11 -4.94
CA GLU A 148 -10.09 21.54 -5.14
C GLU A 148 -9.97 20.14 -4.50
N TYR A 149 -10.49 19.98 -3.28
CA TYR A 149 -10.53 18.65 -2.63
C TYR A 149 -11.39 17.67 -3.40
N PHE A 150 -12.55 18.08 -3.89
CA PHE A 150 -13.37 17.24 -4.77
C PHE A 150 -12.59 16.81 -6.01
N ALA A 151 -11.96 17.76 -6.72
CA ALA A 151 -11.17 17.49 -7.91
C ALA A 151 -9.98 16.55 -7.61
N LEU A 152 -9.32 16.72 -6.45
CA LEU A 152 -8.24 15.84 -5.99
C LEU A 152 -8.72 14.40 -5.77
N MET A 153 -9.89 14.20 -5.17
CA MET A 153 -10.46 12.87 -4.94
C MET A 153 -10.88 12.20 -6.24
N VAL A 154 -11.47 12.95 -7.17
CA VAL A 154 -11.78 12.48 -8.52
C VAL A 154 -10.49 12.04 -9.25
N PHE A 155 -9.43 12.83 -9.14
CA PHE A 155 -8.12 12.49 -9.70
C PHE A 155 -7.53 11.22 -9.05
N ALA A 156 -7.62 11.10 -7.73
CA ALA A 156 -7.15 9.91 -7.03
C ALA A 156 -7.89 8.63 -7.48
N ILE A 157 -9.23 8.68 -7.60
CA ILE A 157 -10.04 7.57 -8.10
C ILE A 157 -9.69 7.24 -9.57
N ALA A 158 -9.45 8.26 -10.39
CA ALA A 158 -9.03 8.08 -11.79
C ALA A 158 -7.67 7.37 -11.89
N CYS A 159 -6.71 7.76 -11.07
CA CYS A 159 -5.39 7.11 -11.00
C CYS A 159 -5.51 5.63 -10.62
N LEU A 160 -6.34 5.31 -9.62
CA LEU A 160 -6.61 3.94 -9.19
C LEU A 160 -7.17 3.07 -10.32
N GLY A 161 -8.16 3.59 -11.05
CA GLY A 161 -8.77 2.87 -12.17
C GLY A 161 -7.79 2.57 -13.30
N SER A 162 -6.85 3.47 -13.55
CA SER A 162 -5.94 3.37 -14.71
C SER A 162 -4.66 2.60 -14.44
N MET A 163 -4.09 2.66 -13.23
CA MET A 163 -2.72 2.25 -12.95
C MET A 163 -2.58 0.87 -12.29
N MET A 164 -3.58 0.41 -11.53
CA MET A 164 -3.43 -0.75 -10.64
C MET A 164 -3.81 -2.10 -11.23
N SER A 165 -4.34 -2.21 -12.44
CA SER A 165 -4.89 -3.48 -12.93
C SER A 165 -4.64 -3.69 -14.42
N GLN A 166 -4.45 -4.98 -14.77
CA GLN A 166 -4.52 -5.41 -16.18
C GLN A 166 -5.89 -5.11 -16.81
N ASN A 167 -6.92 -4.89 -15.96
CA ASN A 167 -8.27 -4.57 -16.38
C ASN A 167 -8.78 -3.29 -15.67
N PRO A 168 -8.57 -2.09 -16.27
CA PRO A 168 -8.98 -0.81 -15.68
C PRO A 168 -10.47 -0.72 -15.35
N LEU A 169 -11.33 -1.39 -16.13
CA LEU A 169 -12.77 -1.39 -15.88
C LEU A 169 -13.12 -2.03 -14.54
N LYS A 170 -12.48 -3.16 -14.21
CA LYS A 170 -12.70 -3.82 -12.91
C LYS A 170 -12.19 -2.98 -11.74
N SER A 171 -11.10 -2.25 -11.91
CA SER A 171 -10.60 -1.32 -10.89
C SER A 171 -11.57 -0.18 -10.65
N PHE A 172 -12.12 0.40 -11.72
CA PHE A 172 -13.12 1.46 -11.60
C PHE A 172 -14.43 0.95 -10.97
N MET A 173 -14.90 -0.22 -11.39
CA MET A 173 -16.07 -0.86 -10.76
C MET A 173 -15.85 -1.17 -9.27
N ALA A 174 -14.66 -1.63 -8.90
CA ALA A 174 -14.29 -1.86 -7.50
C ALA A 174 -14.36 -0.56 -6.68
N ALA A 175 -13.82 0.54 -7.23
CA ALA A 175 -13.93 1.86 -6.59
C ALA A 175 -15.38 2.32 -6.45
N LEU A 176 -16.23 2.11 -7.46
CA LEU A 176 -17.66 2.43 -7.39
C LEU A 176 -18.39 1.58 -6.34
N ILE A 177 -18.05 0.30 -6.20
CA ILE A 177 -18.60 -0.55 -5.12
C ILE A 177 -18.22 0.02 -3.76
N GLY A 178 -16.96 0.44 -3.59
CA GLY A 178 -16.50 1.09 -2.36
C GLY A 178 -17.25 2.38 -2.07
N LEU A 179 -17.40 3.26 -3.08
CA LEU A 179 -18.20 4.47 -2.99
C LEU A 179 -19.66 4.15 -2.58
N GLY A 180 -20.26 3.12 -3.17
CA GLY A 180 -21.62 2.67 -2.82
C GLY A 180 -21.73 2.23 -1.36
N LEU A 181 -20.75 1.47 -0.85
CA LEU A 181 -20.70 1.08 0.56
C LEU A 181 -20.60 2.29 1.50
N ALA A 182 -19.86 3.32 1.10
CA ALA A 182 -19.73 4.56 1.88
C ALA A 182 -21.01 5.38 1.97
N THR A 183 -22.03 5.12 1.10
CA THR A 183 -23.31 5.84 1.14
C THR A 183 -24.32 5.21 2.08
N VAL A 184 -24.04 4.05 2.67
CA VAL A 184 -24.92 3.39 3.64
C VAL A 184 -24.93 4.20 4.95
N GLY A 185 -26.11 4.43 5.54
CA GLY A 185 -26.27 5.14 6.80
C GLY A 185 -27.14 6.37 6.71
N VAL A 186 -27.05 7.26 7.71
CA VAL A 186 -27.76 8.53 7.73
C VAL A 186 -27.00 9.58 6.93
N ASP A 187 -27.66 10.24 6.02
CA ASP A 187 -27.12 11.41 5.33
C ASP A 187 -26.87 12.56 6.31
N ALA A 188 -25.62 12.95 6.51
CA ALA A 188 -25.24 13.97 7.49
C ALA A 188 -25.85 15.36 7.23
N ASN A 189 -26.28 15.67 5.98
CA ASN A 189 -26.84 16.97 5.64
C ASN A 189 -28.38 16.99 5.70
N THR A 190 -29.05 15.88 5.35
CA THR A 190 -30.50 15.82 5.26
C THR A 190 -31.17 14.99 6.36
N GLY A 191 -30.39 14.18 7.10
CA GLY A 191 -30.91 13.26 8.11
C GLY A 191 -31.66 12.05 7.52
N VAL A 192 -31.65 11.87 6.19
CA VAL A 192 -32.36 10.78 5.53
C VAL A 192 -31.56 9.49 5.60
N TYR A 193 -32.23 8.39 5.97
CA TYR A 193 -31.63 7.04 5.96
C TYR A 193 -31.41 6.55 4.55
N ARG A 194 -30.21 6.09 4.23
CA ARG A 194 -29.82 5.56 2.92
C ARG A 194 -29.35 4.11 3.08
N PHE A 195 -29.98 3.20 2.36
CA PHE A 195 -29.63 1.77 2.30
C PHE A 195 -29.49 1.08 3.67
N THR A 196 -30.22 1.55 4.69
CA THR A 196 -30.18 0.98 6.05
C THR A 196 -31.12 -0.22 6.20
N PHE A 197 -32.04 -0.45 5.26
CA PHE A 197 -33.03 -1.55 5.28
C PHE A 197 -33.77 -1.64 6.62
N ASP A 198 -34.08 -0.49 7.23
CA ASP A 198 -34.71 -0.33 8.55
C ASP A 198 -33.92 -0.96 9.71
N SER A 199 -32.66 -1.26 9.50
CA SER A 199 -31.77 -1.77 10.54
C SER A 199 -31.14 -0.62 11.33
N VAL A 200 -31.36 -0.61 12.65
CA VAL A 200 -30.74 0.34 13.55
C VAL A 200 -29.17 0.23 13.52
N HIS A 201 -28.66 -0.96 13.30
CA HIS A 201 -27.20 -1.19 13.25
C HIS A 201 -26.52 -0.57 12.03
N LEU A 202 -27.28 -0.26 10.97
CA LEU A 202 -26.78 0.41 9.77
C LEU A 202 -27.04 1.92 9.77
N SER A 203 -27.63 2.48 10.83
CA SER A 203 -27.89 3.92 10.94
C SER A 203 -26.59 4.73 10.91
N ASP A 204 -25.56 4.26 11.58
CA ASP A 204 -24.23 4.88 11.62
C ASP A 204 -23.34 4.48 10.43
N GLY A 205 -23.94 3.84 9.41
CA GLY A 205 -23.22 3.34 8.25
C GLY A 205 -22.50 2.02 8.46
N VAL A 206 -21.77 1.58 7.44
CA VAL A 206 -20.89 0.40 7.54
C VAL A 206 -19.55 0.84 8.13
N GLN A 207 -19.21 0.29 9.27
CA GLN A 207 -18.00 0.68 9.99
C GLN A 207 -16.73 0.34 9.20
N PHE A 208 -15.80 1.28 9.14
CA PHE A 208 -14.55 1.15 8.38
C PHE A 208 -13.78 -0.13 8.74
N ILE A 209 -13.65 -0.43 10.04
CA ILE A 209 -12.89 -1.59 10.51
C ILE A 209 -13.53 -2.91 10.07
N VAL A 210 -14.87 -2.98 10.02
CA VAL A 210 -15.64 -4.15 9.57
C VAL A 210 -15.40 -4.40 8.07
N VAL A 211 -15.41 -3.32 7.27
CA VAL A 211 -15.15 -3.37 5.81
C VAL A 211 -13.73 -3.87 5.56
N VAL A 212 -12.74 -3.28 6.22
CA VAL A 212 -11.33 -3.63 6.02
C VAL A 212 -11.05 -5.07 6.41
N ILE A 213 -11.47 -5.48 7.60
CA ILE A 213 -11.20 -6.85 8.08
C ILE A 213 -11.99 -7.87 7.25
N GLY A 214 -13.24 -7.61 6.92
CA GLY A 214 -14.02 -8.48 6.05
C GLY A 214 -13.34 -8.67 4.70
N LEU A 215 -13.10 -7.57 3.99
CA LEU A 215 -12.57 -7.60 2.62
C LEU A 215 -11.13 -8.09 2.51
N PHE A 216 -10.30 -7.89 3.53
CA PHE A 216 -8.89 -8.29 3.48
C PHE A 216 -8.60 -9.53 4.32
N SER A 217 -8.89 -9.52 5.63
CA SER A 217 -8.51 -10.64 6.50
C SER A 217 -9.39 -11.87 6.29
N VAL A 218 -10.73 -11.72 6.33
CA VAL A 218 -11.64 -12.86 6.18
C VAL A 218 -11.61 -13.42 4.76
N SER A 219 -11.57 -12.58 3.74
CA SER A 219 -11.44 -13.05 2.35
C SER A 219 -10.14 -13.78 2.10
N GLU A 220 -9.04 -13.36 2.74
CA GLU A 220 -7.73 -14.03 2.63
C GLU A 220 -7.76 -15.40 3.31
N ILE A 221 -8.39 -15.50 4.50
CA ILE A 221 -8.62 -16.80 5.16
C ILE A 221 -9.33 -17.77 4.22
N LEU A 222 -10.38 -17.33 3.53
CA LEU A 222 -11.13 -18.18 2.58
C LEU A 222 -10.25 -18.63 1.40
N LEU A 223 -9.41 -17.74 0.87
CA LEU A 223 -8.45 -18.07 -0.17
C LEU A 223 -7.38 -19.07 0.32
N MET A 224 -6.85 -18.87 1.53
CA MET A 224 -5.88 -19.78 2.13
C MET A 224 -6.45 -21.19 2.34
N LEU A 225 -7.71 -21.30 2.77
CA LEU A 225 -8.39 -22.58 2.94
C LEU A 225 -8.61 -23.32 1.61
N GLU A 226 -8.79 -22.58 0.52
CA GLU A 226 -8.92 -23.17 -0.82
C GLU A 226 -7.58 -23.67 -1.38
N HIS A 227 -6.50 -22.92 -1.17
CA HIS A 227 -5.17 -23.19 -1.76
C HIS A 227 -4.30 -24.09 -0.87
N THR A 228 -4.84 -25.17 -0.33
CA THR A 228 -4.12 -26.12 0.56
C THR A 228 -2.97 -26.88 -0.12
N SER A 229 -2.72 -26.70 -1.41
CA SER A 229 -1.76 -27.50 -2.19
C SER A 229 -0.90 -26.64 -3.11
N GLY A 230 0.26 -26.22 -2.66
CA GLY A 230 1.19 -25.53 -3.54
C GLY A 230 2.41 -24.90 -2.85
N GLY A 231 3.02 -25.60 -1.91
CA GLY A 231 4.31 -25.16 -1.37
C GLY A 231 5.40 -25.27 -2.43
N GLY A 232 5.95 -24.16 -2.92
CA GLY A 232 7.18 -24.14 -3.69
C GLY A 232 8.30 -24.84 -2.90
N LYS A 233 9.25 -25.47 -3.59
CA LYS A 233 10.41 -26.07 -2.92
C LYS A 233 11.28 -24.94 -2.36
N LEU A 234 11.40 -24.91 -1.03
CA LEU A 234 12.27 -23.94 -0.34
C LEU A 234 13.73 -24.15 -0.79
N VAL A 235 14.32 -23.12 -1.40
CA VAL A 235 15.75 -23.12 -1.70
C VAL A 235 16.50 -22.84 -0.40
N ARG A 236 17.34 -23.77 0.02
CA ARG A 236 18.16 -23.60 1.23
C ARG A 236 19.15 -22.44 1.02
N THR A 237 19.31 -21.60 2.04
CA THR A 237 20.35 -20.59 2.08
C THR A 237 21.71 -21.26 2.22
N THR A 238 22.32 -21.61 1.11
CA THR A 238 23.69 -22.15 1.03
C THR A 238 24.62 -21.10 0.47
N GLY A 239 25.90 -21.15 0.83
CA GLY A 239 26.89 -20.23 0.33
C GLY A 239 27.08 -18.96 1.18
N ARG A 240 27.59 -17.91 0.55
CA ARG A 240 27.91 -16.64 1.23
C ARG A 240 26.62 -15.89 1.64
N MET A 241 26.55 -15.50 2.92
CA MET A 241 25.37 -14.82 3.48
C MET A 241 25.30 -13.32 3.17
N LEU A 242 26.45 -12.67 2.96
CA LEU A 242 26.54 -11.22 2.75
C LEU A 242 27.12 -10.90 1.37
N PHE A 243 26.69 -9.79 0.78
CA PHE A 243 27.34 -9.20 -0.39
C PHE A 243 28.77 -8.72 -0.06
N ASN A 244 29.59 -8.52 -1.09
CA ASN A 244 30.88 -7.86 -0.93
C ASN A 244 30.78 -6.35 -1.28
N PHE A 245 31.82 -5.58 -0.90
CA PHE A 245 31.83 -4.14 -1.14
C PHE A 245 31.73 -3.76 -2.62
N LYS A 246 32.30 -4.55 -3.54
CA LYS A 246 32.20 -4.31 -4.98
C LYS A 246 30.77 -4.47 -5.51
N GLU A 247 30.05 -5.47 -5.01
CA GLU A 247 28.62 -5.69 -5.34
C GLU A 247 27.75 -4.53 -4.84
N LEU A 248 28.02 -4.02 -3.63
CA LEU A 248 27.33 -2.86 -3.07
C LEU A 248 27.56 -1.61 -3.94
N VAL A 249 28.82 -1.30 -4.25
CA VAL A 249 29.18 -0.15 -5.09
C VAL A 249 28.54 -0.27 -6.49
N HIS A 250 28.50 -1.49 -7.06
CA HIS A 250 27.86 -1.75 -8.33
C HIS A 250 26.35 -1.46 -8.30
N CYS A 251 25.67 -1.69 -7.19
CA CYS A 251 24.24 -1.46 -7.02
C CYS A 251 23.89 -0.04 -6.56
N THR A 252 24.85 0.77 -6.06
CA THR A 252 24.55 2.08 -5.45
C THR A 252 23.80 3.02 -6.40
N GLY A 253 24.27 3.13 -7.65
CA GLY A 253 23.61 3.95 -8.67
C GLY A 253 22.19 3.48 -8.98
N THR A 254 21.98 2.16 -9.05
CA THR A 254 20.65 1.53 -9.20
C THR A 254 19.75 1.86 -8.01
N MET A 255 20.25 1.68 -6.79
CA MET A 255 19.49 1.98 -5.56
C MET A 255 19.02 3.44 -5.53
N LEU A 256 19.91 4.40 -5.79
CA LEU A 256 19.58 5.84 -5.74
C LEU A 256 18.55 6.24 -6.80
N ARG A 257 18.73 5.81 -8.05
CA ARG A 257 17.78 6.09 -9.13
C ARG A 257 16.41 5.47 -8.84
N SER A 258 16.41 4.20 -8.46
CA SER A 258 15.19 3.47 -8.15
C SER A 258 14.45 4.03 -6.94
N SER A 259 15.17 4.43 -5.90
CA SER A 259 14.60 5.11 -4.74
C SER A 259 13.93 6.44 -5.12
N THR A 260 14.59 7.23 -5.96
CA THR A 260 14.03 8.51 -6.43
C THR A 260 12.76 8.29 -7.26
N ILE A 261 12.79 7.35 -8.22
CA ILE A 261 11.61 7.01 -9.01
C ILE A 261 10.49 6.47 -8.11
N GLY A 262 10.83 5.55 -7.19
CA GLY A 262 9.90 4.96 -6.25
C GLY A 262 9.22 6.00 -5.36
N PHE A 263 9.98 6.96 -4.84
CA PHE A 263 9.46 8.05 -4.02
C PHE A 263 8.42 8.89 -4.77
N PHE A 264 8.73 9.34 -5.98
CA PHE A 264 7.79 10.14 -6.78
C PHE A 264 6.55 9.34 -7.21
N VAL A 265 6.72 8.05 -7.53
CA VAL A 265 5.58 7.17 -7.82
C VAL A 265 4.72 6.96 -6.58
N GLY A 266 5.32 6.83 -5.40
CA GLY A 266 4.62 6.66 -4.12
C GLY A 266 3.78 7.87 -3.70
N ILE A 267 4.17 9.09 -4.08
CA ILE A 267 3.39 10.31 -3.84
C ILE A 267 2.09 10.33 -4.67
N LEU A 268 2.08 9.66 -5.82
CA LEU A 268 0.90 9.63 -6.68
C LEU A 268 -0.18 8.72 -6.07
N PRO A 269 -1.39 9.23 -5.81
CA PRO A 269 -2.47 8.42 -5.26
C PRO A 269 -2.74 7.17 -6.11
N GLY A 270 -2.71 6.01 -5.47
CA GLY A 270 -3.04 4.74 -6.12
C GLY A 270 -1.98 4.11 -7.01
N ALA A 271 -0.84 4.76 -7.29
CA ALA A 271 0.23 4.16 -8.09
C ALA A 271 0.85 2.95 -7.37
N GLY A 272 1.11 3.09 -6.09
CA GLY A 272 1.58 2.02 -5.21
C GLY A 272 2.97 1.46 -5.54
N ALA A 273 3.44 0.63 -4.63
CA ALA A 273 4.77 0.04 -4.68
C ALA A 273 4.97 -0.93 -5.86
N THR A 274 3.90 -1.62 -6.28
CA THR A 274 3.94 -2.55 -7.43
C THR A 274 4.35 -1.87 -8.73
N ILE A 275 3.80 -0.69 -9.00
CA ILE A 275 4.12 0.07 -10.22
C ILE A 275 5.54 0.62 -10.13
N ALA A 276 5.93 1.13 -8.95
CA ALA A 276 7.28 1.63 -8.72
C ALA A 276 8.34 0.55 -8.97
N SER A 277 8.14 -0.64 -8.44
CA SER A 277 9.03 -1.80 -8.63
C SER A 277 9.14 -2.21 -10.10
N ALA A 278 8.00 -2.26 -10.80
CA ALA A 278 7.99 -2.64 -12.22
C ALA A 278 8.69 -1.59 -13.10
N ILE A 279 8.42 -0.30 -12.90
CA ILE A 279 9.05 0.79 -13.67
C ILE A 279 10.56 0.77 -13.45
N THR A 280 11.02 0.64 -12.23
CA THR A 280 12.45 0.69 -11.92
C THR A 280 13.19 -0.55 -12.41
N TYR A 281 12.62 -1.74 -12.28
CA TYR A 281 13.17 -2.95 -12.86
C TYR A 281 13.36 -2.82 -14.37
N MET A 282 12.33 -2.36 -15.08
CA MET A 282 12.40 -2.17 -16.55
C MET A 282 13.37 -1.06 -16.95
N THR A 283 13.46 0.01 -16.17
CA THR A 283 14.39 1.12 -16.40
C THR A 283 15.83 0.64 -16.23
N GLU A 284 16.15 -0.05 -15.15
CA GLU A 284 17.51 -0.56 -14.91
C GLU A 284 17.90 -1.65 -15.93
N LYS A 285 16.96 -2.50 -16.33
CA LYS A 285 17.18 -3.48 -17.41
C LYS A 285 17.56 -2.80 -18.73
N ARG A 286 16.90 -1.68 -19.07
CA ARG A 286 17.22 -0.90 -20.30
C ARG A 286 18.57 -0.21 -20.18
N LEU A 287 18.89 0.39 -19.03
CA LEU A 287 20.15 1.09 -18.78
C LEU A 287 21.35 0.13 -18.75
N ALA A 288 21.13 -1.09 -18.28
CA ALA A 288 22.17 -2.11 -18.21
C ALA A 288 22.59 -2.67 -19.59
N GLY A 289 21.75 -2.49 -20.61
CA GLY A 289 22.04 -2.93 -21.99
C GLY A 289 21.83 -4.42 -22.22
N LEU A 290 22.08 -4.85 -23.48
CA LEU A 290 21.79 -6.20 -23.96
C LEU A 290 22.66 -7.30 -23.32
N ASN A 291 23.82 -6.96 -22.79
CA ASN A 291 24.75 -7.92 -22.17
C ASN A 291 24.47 -8.18 -20.67
N ALA A 292 23.48 -7.50 -20.10
CA ALA A 292 23.11 -7.68 -18.71
C ALA A 292 22.19 -8.90 -18.55
N LYS A 293 22.38 -9.62 -17.43
CA LYS A 293 21.68 -10.89 -17.15
C LYS A 293 20.38 -10.68 -16.34
N PHE A 294 19.61 -9.65 -16.66
CA PHE A 294 18.31 -9.42 -16.03
C PHE A 294 17.33 -10.55 -16.36
N GLY A 295 16.77 -11.16 -15.33
CA GLY A 295 15.93 -12.36 -15.40
C GLY A 295 16.70 -13.67 -15.23
N GLU A 296 18.05 -13.61 -15.12
CA GLU A 296 18.93 -14.76 -14.95
C GLU A 296 19.75 -14.67 -13.63
N GLY A 297 19.47 -13.71 -12.77
CA GLY A 297 20.14 -13.49 -11.49
C GLY A 297 21.09 -12.30 -11.48
N ASP A 298 20.76 -11.21 -12.14
CA ASP A 298 21.49 -9.92 -12.01
C ASP A 298 21.16 -9.28 -10.67
N ILE A 299 22.19 -8.96 -9.88
CA ILE A 299 22.03 -8.38 -8.54
C ILE A 299 21.28 -7.02 -8.56
N ARG A 300 21.40 -6.24 -9.68
CA ARG A 300 20.67 -4.99 -9.88
C ARG A 300 19.18 -5.23 -10.08
N GLY A 301 18.79 -6.40 -10.64
CA GLY A 301 17.41 -6.83 -10.82
C GLY A 301 16.71 -7.14 -9.48
N VAL A 302 17.49 -7.35 -8.41
CA VAL A 302 17.00 -7.40 -7.02
C VAL A 302 17.02 -6.01 -6.38
N ALA A 303 18.11 -5.27 -6.56
CA ALA A 303 18.31 -3.98 -5.89
C ALA A 303 17.31 -2.91 -6.36
N ALA A 304 16.97 -2.86 -7.65
CA ALA A 304 16.09 -1.85 -8.22
C ALA A 304 14.66 -1.90 -7.68
N PRO A 305 13.94 -3.04 -7.79
CA PRO A 305 12.57 -3.11 -7.32
C PRO A 305 12.47 -2.95 -5.81
N GLU A 306 13.44 -3.45 -5.03
CA GLU A 306 13.42 -3.35 -3.57
C GLU A 306 13.62 -1.91 -3.08
N ALA A 307 14.56 -1.17 -3.68
CA ALA A 307 14.75 0.24 -3.37
C ALA A 307 13.50 1.06 -3.72
N ALA A 308 12.89 0.81 -4.88
CA ALA A 308 11.70 1.51 -5.32
C ALA A 308 10.45 1.14 -4.51
N ASN A 309 10.29 -0.13 -4.15
CA ASN A 309 9.19 -0.63 -3.34
C ASN A 309 9.12 0.13 -2.01
N ASN A 310 10.20 0.10 -1.26
CA ASN A 310 10.26 0.73 0.06
C ASN A 310 10.22 2.27 -0.02
N ALA A 311 10.84 2.86 -1.05
CA ALA A 311 10.71 4.30 -1.29
C ALA A 311 9.28 4.71 -1.61
N SER A 312 8.55 3.92 -2.39
CA SER A 312 7.15 4.16 -2.72
C SER A 312 6.24 3.98 -1.50
N ALA A 313 6.48 2.95 -0.70
CA ALA A 313 5.73 2.73 0.54
C ALA A 313 5.86 3.93 1.50
N CYS A 314 7.08 4.41 1.74
CA CYS A 314 7.29 5.63 2.53
C CYS A 314 6.70 6.86 1.82
N GLY A 315 6.88 7.02 0.52
CA GLY A 315 6.35 8.15 -0.26
C GLY A 315 4.83 8.28 -0.16
N SER A 316 4.10 7.17 -0.01
CA SER A 316 2.64 7.13 0.11
C SER A 316 2.09 7.77 1.40
N PHE A 317 2.93 8.01 2.39
CA PHE A 317 2.55 8.78 3.58
C PHE A 317 2.40 10.28 3.29
N ILE A 318 3.07 10.83 2.27
CA ILE A 318 2.98 12.26 1.96
C ILE A 318 1.53 12.68 1.65
N PRO A 319 0.86 12.13 0.61
CA PRO A 319 -0.51 12.55 0.32
C PRO A 319 -1.47 12.24 1.47
N MET A 320 -1.26 11.16 2.23
CA MET A 320 -2.06 10.84 3.41
C MET A 320 -1.96 11.92 4.48
N LEU A 321 -0.76 12.34 4.84
CA LEU A 321 -0.54 13.31 5.91
C LEU A 321 -0.84 14.76 5.48
N THR A 322 -0.56 15.12 4.21
CA THR A 322 -0.62 16.51 3.74
C THR A 322 -1.92 16.88 3.04
N LEU A 323 -2.55 15.93 2.35
CA LEU A 323 -3.74 16.15 1.55
C LEU A 323 -4.97 15.40 2.10
N GLY A 324 -4.78 14.48 3.06
CA GLY A 324 -5.85 13.59 3.52
C GLY A 324 -6.33 12.62 2.42
N VAL A 325 -5.46 12.28 1.48
CA VAL A 325 -5.75 11.34 0.39
C VAL A 325 -4.75 10.19 0.45
N PRO A 326 -5.18 8.93 0.49
CA PRO A 326 -4.26 7.82 0.61
C PRO A 326 -3.43 7.61 -0.65
N GLY A 327 -2.12 7.42 -0.50
CA GLY A 327 -1.20 7.10 -1.59
C GLY A 327 -1.26 5.63 -2.03
N SER A 328 -1.71 4.74 -1.15
CA SER A 328 -1.80 3.29 -1.38
C SER A 328 -2.99 2.68 -0.63
N GLY A 329 -3.32 1.42 -0.93
CA GLY A 329 -4.34 0.69 -0.17
C GLY A 329 -3.99 0.56 1.32
N THR A 330 -2.71 0.42 1.66
CA THR A 330 -2.25 0.32 3.04
C THR A 330 -2.41 1.65 3.78
N THR A 331 -2.05 2.77 3.15
CA THR A 331 -2.28 4.10 3.74
C THR A 331 -3.75 4.47 3.82
N ALA A 332 -4.63 3.87 2.98
CA ALA A 332 -6.07 4.00 3.14
C ALA A 332 -6.56 3.36 4.45
N VAL A 333 -6.04 2.16 4.77
CA VAL A 333 -6.33 1.50 6.05
C VAL A 333 -5.82 2.34 7.22
N MET A 334 -4.65 2.94 7.10
CA MET A 334 -4.10 3.83 8.14
C MET A 334 -4.90 5.14 8.27
N MET A 335 -5.44 5.68 7.18
CA MET A 335 -6.37 6.82 7.26
C MET A 335 -7.62 6.48 8.06
N GLY A 336 -8.19 5.32 7.83
CA GLY A 336 -9.31 4.85 8.64
C GLY A 336 -8.94 4.64 10.12
N ALA A 337 -7.69 4.25 10.41
CA ALA A 337 -7.19 4.24 11.78
C ALA A 337 -7.24 5.66 12.41
N LEU A 338 -6.79 6.69 11.69
CA LEU A 338 -6.85 8.07 12.15
C LEU A 338 -8.29 8.50 12.48
N THR A 339 -9.25 8.14 11.61
CA THR A 339 -10.67 8.49 11.85
C THR A 339 -11.24 7.79 13.08
N LEU A 340 -10.84 6.55 13.38
CA LEU A 340 -11.21 5.85 14.61
C LEU A 340 -10.71 6.57 15.89
N TYR A 341 -9.60 7.28 15.78
CA TYR A 341 -9.05 8.14 16.83
C TYR A 341 -9.59 9.59 16.78
N ASN A 342 -10.61 9.87 15.98
CA ASN A 342 -11.17 11.20 15.73
C ASN A 342 -10.13 12.22 15.22
N ILE A 343 -9.13 11.75 14.50
CA ILE A 343 -8.11 12.60 13.86
C ILE A 343 -8.44 12.71 12.38
N THR A 344 -8.68 13.93 11.93
CA THR A 344 -8.92 14.22 10.51
C THR A 344 -7.59 14.24 9.74
N PRO A 345 -7.34 13.29 8.81
CA PRO A 345 -6.11 13.32 8.01
C PRO A 345 -6.09 14.55 7.10
N GLY A 346 -4.90 15.13 6.92
CA GLY A 346 -4.72 16.31 6.07
C GLY A 346 -3.77 17.35 6.64
N PRO A 347 -3.74 18.56 6.06
CA PRO A 347 -2.71 19.56 6.37
C PRO A 347 -2.75 20.10 7.80
N THR A 348 -3.93 20.12 8.43
CA THR A 348 -4.10 20.58 9.81
C THR A 348 -3.41 19.70 10.83
N MET A 349 -3.18 18.39 10.50
CA MET A 349 -2.45 17.49 11.38
C MET A 349 -1.05 17.99 11.75
N PHE A 350 -0.38 18.72 10.85
CA PHE A 350 0.95 19.26 11.14
C PHE A 350 0.95 20.33 12.24
N THR A 351 -0.20 20.96 12.49
CA THR A 351 -0.37 22.03 13.48
C THR A 351 -1.17 21.56 14.71
N GLU A 352 -2.20 20.75 14.51
CA GLU A 352 -3.09 20.30 15.57
C GLU A 352 -2.60 19.03 16.27
N GLN A 353 -1.90 18.14 15.53
CA GLN A 353 -1.41 16.85 15.99
C GLN A 353 0.07 16.63 15.63
N PRO A 354 0.98 17.56 15.98
CA PRO A 354 2.39 17.46 15.57
C PRO A 354 3.08 16.21 16.10
N ASP A 355 2.74 15.76 17.31
CA ASP A 355 3.32 14.58 17.94
C ASP A 355 2.99 13.30 17.16
N VAL A 356 1.77 13.22 16.62
CA VAL A 356 1.34 12.10 15.76
C VAL A 356 2.12 12.08 14.45
N VAL A 357 2.21 13.22 13.77
CA VAL A 357 2.88 13.32 12.46
C VAL A 357 4.39 13.13 12.58
N TRP A 358 5.03 13.89 13.46
CA TRP A 358 6.48 13.86 13.59
C TRP A 358 6.97 12.64 14.36
N GLY A 359 6.16 12.13 15.30
CA GLY A 359 6.39 10.83 15.94
C GLY A 359 6.38 9.69 14.94
N LEU A 360 5.43 9.68 13.99
CA LEU A 360 5.39 8.73 12.90
C LEU A 360 6.63 8.83 12.00
N ILE A 361 7.04 10.03 11.59
CA ILE A 361 8.22 10.25 10.73
C ILE A 361 9.50 9.77 11.45
N ALA A 362 9.67 10.11 12.71
CA ALA A 362 10.79 9.65 13.52
C ALA A 362 10.78 8.12 13.70
N ALA A 363 9.61 7.55 13.96
CA ALA A 363 9.45 6.09 14.07
C ALA A 363 9.80 5.36 12.78
N LEU A 364 9.46 5.91 11.60
CA LEU A 364 9.85 5.35 10.31
C LEU A 364 11.38 5.31 10.14
N LEU A 365 12.11 6.35 10.58
CA LEU A 365 13.58 6.35 10.58
C LEU A 365 14.13 5.24 11.47
N LEU A 366 13.64 5.13 12.70
CA LEU A 366 14.05 4.11 13.65
C LEU A 366 13.70 2.70 13.16
N ALA A 367 12.49 2.51 12.64
CA ALA A 367 12.01 1.25 12.11
C ALA A 367 12.89 0.72 10.96
N ASN A 368 13.35 1.60 10.07
CA ASN A 368 14.25 1.18 8.99
C ASN A 368 15.59 0.66 9.51
N VAL A 369 16.16 1.31 10.52
CA VAL A 369 17.37 0.81 11.18
C VAL A 369 17.09 -0.53 11.87
N MET A 370 15.97 -0.64 12.61
CA MET A 370 15.56 -1.90 13.26
C MET A 370 15.37 -3.02 12.24
N LEU A 371 14.69 -2.73 11.12
CA LEU A 371 14.44 -3.71 10.06
C LEU A 371 15.74 -4.17 9.37
N LEU A 372 16.67 -3.26 9.10
CA LEU A 372 17.97 -3.63 8.52
C LEU A 372 18.75 -4.53 9.48
N VAL A 373 18.85 -4.13 10.76
CA VAL A 373 19.56 -4.89 11.79
C VAL A 373 18.90 -6.23 12.06
N MET A 374 17.59 -6.31 12.02
CA MET A 374 16.84 -7.54 12.26
C MET A 374 16.87 -8.49 11.05
N ASN A 375 16.65 -7.98 9.84
CA ASN A 375 16.46 -8.83 8.66
C ASN A 375 17.75 -9.51 8.18
N ILE A 376 18.92 -8.94 8.41
CA ILE A 376 20.19 -9.55 7.98
C ILE A 376 20.54 -10.75 8.87
N PRO A 377 20.68 -10.62 10.21
CA PRO A 377 21.08 -11.75 11.06
C PRO A 377 19.94 -12.77 11.28
N MET A 378 18.67 -12.34 11.22
CA MET A 378 17.55 -13.21 11.51
C MET A 378 16.96 -13.92 10.27
N VAL A 379 17.62 -13.88 9.12
CA VAL A 379 17.20 -14.61 7.90
C VAL A 379 16.89 -16.07 8.20
N GLY A 380 17.73 -16.74 8.99
CA GLY A 380 17.50 -18.15 9.37
C GLY A 380 16.25 -18.38 10.21
N LEU A 381 15.85 -17.41 11.04
CA LEU A 381 14.59 -17.45 11.78
C LEU A 381 13.40 -17.25 10.84
N PHE A 382 13.45 -16.22 10.02
CA PHE A 382 12.37 -15.92 9.07
C PHE A 382 12.16 -17.03 8.05
N THR A 383 13.22 -17.69 7.57
CA THR A 383 13.07 -18.86 6.69
C THR A 383 12.38 -20.04 7.37
N ARG A 384 12.55 -20.23 8.67
CA ARG A 384 11.80 -21.24 9.43
C ARG A 384 10.33 -20.88 9.57
N MET A 385 10.01 -19.57 9.66
CA MET A 385 8.63 -19.09 9.77
C MET A 385 7.83 -19.30 8.48
N LEU A 386 8.47 -19.43 7.30
CA LEU A 386 7.81 -19.86 6.06
C LEU A 386 7.16 -21.25 6.17
N SER A 387 7.54 -22.03 7.17
CA SER A 387 6.98 -23.37 7.43
C SER A 387 5.83 -23.37 8.43
N ILE A 388 5.33 -22.19 8.85
CA ILE A 388 4.16 -22.12 9.75
C ILE A 388 2.95 -22.73 9.06
N PRO A 389 2.32 -23.77 9.67
CA PRO A 389 1.23 -24.47 9.01
C PRO A 389 -0.05 -23.63 9.02
N LEU A 390 -0.82 -23.73 7.95
CA LEU A 390 -2.09 -23.00 7.77
C LEU A 390 -3.10 -23.26 8.88
N TRP A 391 -3.12 -24.49 9.44
CA TRP A 391 -4.01 -24.86 10.55
C TRP A 391 -3.77 -24.04 11.83
N PHE A 392 -2.58 -23.44 12.00
CA PHE A 392 -2.29 -22.50 13.09
C PHE A 392 -2.56 -21.05 12.67
N LEU A 393 -2.14 -20.68 11.46
CA LEU A 393 -2.24 -19.30 10.96
C LEU A 393 -3.69 -18.84 10.79
N VAL A 394 -4.54 -19.67 10.19
CA VAL A 394 -5.94 -19.35 9.90
C VAL A 394 -6.73 -19.06 11.18
N PRO A 395 -6.73 -19.93 12.22
CA PRO A 395 -7.42 -19.62 13.47
C PRO A 395 -6.84 -18.39 14.20
N ALA A 396 -5.53 -18.18 14.12
CA ALA A 396 -4.90 -17.01 14.75
C ALA A 396 -5.41 -15.70 14.12
N ILE A 397 -5.40 -15.60 12.78
CA ILE A 397 -5.92 -14.43 12.07
C ILE A 397 -7.43 -14.25 12.35
N ALA A 398 -8.21 -15.33 12.29
CA ALA A 398 -9.65 -15.28 12.54
C ALA A 398 -9.97 -14.79 13.96
N SER A 399 -9.23 -15.28 14.97
CA SER A 399 -9.41 -14.88 16.37
C SER A 399 -9.08 -13.41 16.59
N VAL A 400 -7.93 -12.93 16.07
CA VAL A 400 -7.54 -11.52 16.18
C VAL A 400 -8.55 -10.63 15.47
N SER A 401 -9.01 -11.01 14.28
CA SER A 401 -10.02 -10.27 13.51
C SER A 401 -11.35 -10.17 14.27
N ALA A 402 -11.85 -11.30 14.81
CA ALA A 402 -13.13 -11.33 15.53
C ALA A 402 -13.06 -10.53 16.84
N VAL A 403 -12.00 -10.74 17.63
CA VAL A 403 -11.79 -9.98 18.89
C VAL A 403 -11.67 -8.49 18.61
N GLY A 404 -10.93 -8.13 17.55
CA GLY A 404 -10.70 -6.74 17.19
C GLY A 404 -11.99 -6.02 16.74
N VAL A 405 -12.79 -6.64 15.87
CA VAL A 405 -14.09 -6.06 15.45
C VAL A 405 -15.04 -5.92 16.64
N TYR A 406 -15.12 -6.97 17.48
CA TYR A 406 -16.00 -6.94 18.64
C TYR A 406 -15.58 -5.89 19.67
N ALA A 407 -14.28 -5.63 19.82
CA ALA A 407 -13.75 -4.65 20.79
C ALA A 407 -14.15 -3.20 20.46
N VAL A 408 -14.48 -2.88 19.20
CA VAL A 408 -14.83 -1.51 18.78
C VAL A 408 -16.26 -1.14 19.21
N HIS A 409 -17.26 -1.96 18.89
CA HIS A 409 -18.68 -1.63 19.13
C HIS A 409 -19.43 -2.65 19.99
N SER A 410 -18.80 -3.77 20.33
CA SER A 410 -19.38 -4.85 21.13
C SER A 410 -20.70 -5.41 20.55
N THR A 411 -20.84 -5.41 19.21
CA THR A 411 -22.05 -5.90 18.53
C THR A 411 -21.78 -7.20 17.78
N THR A 412 -22.71 -8.16 17.88
CA THR A 412 -22.70 -9.39 17.09
C THR A 412 -23.01 -9.12 15.61
N PHE A 413 -23.74 -8.05 15.33
CA PHE A 413 -24.07 -7.64 13.97
C PHE A 413 -22.81 -7.34 13.16
N ASP A 414 -21.83 -6.63 13.73
CA ASP A 414 -20.57 -6.31 13.09
C ASP A 414 -19.74 -7.55 12.75
N LEU A 415 -19.79 -8.59 13.60
CA LEU A 415 -19.16 -9.87 13.30
C LEU A 415 -19.82 -10.58 12.12
N LEU A 416 -21.16 -10.60 12.04
CA LEU A 416 -21.88 -11.17 10.91
C LEU A 416 -21.62 -10.38 9.63
N LEU A 417 -21.62 -9.06 9.73
CA LEU A 417 -21.35 -8.18 8.59
C LEU A 417 -19.90 -8.36 8.09
N MET A 418 -18.93 -8.49 9.01
CA MET A 418 -17.53 -8.81 8.69
C MET A 418 -17.41 -10.12 7.89
N VAL A 419 -18.10 -11.17 8.33
CA VAL A 419 -18.10 -12.46 7.60
C VAL A 419 -18.77 -12.32 6.24
N GLY A 420 -19.91 -11.63 6.16
CA GLY A 420 -20.62 -11.35 4.91
C GLY A 420 -19.75 -10.59 3.90
N LEU A 421 -19.08 -9.52 4.35
CA LEU A 421 -18.13 -8.76 3.54
C LEU A 421 -16.89 -9.59 3.19
N GLY A 422 -16.48 -10.52 4.05
CA GLY A 422 -15.41 -11.47 3.77
C GLY A 422 -15.74 -12.43 2.63
N VAL A 423 -16.93 -13.01 2.64
CA VAL A 423 -17.42 -13.84 1.53
C VAL A 423 -17.57 -13.01 0.25
N PHE A 424 -18.11 -11.81 0.35
CA PHE A 424 -18.20 -10.89 -0.79
C PHE A 424 -16.82 -10.56 -1.36
N GLY A 425 -15.85 -10.21 -0.52
CA GLY A 425 -14.46 -9.95 -0.93
C GLY A 425 -13.81 -11.17 -1.59
N TYR A 426 -14.03 -12.36 -1.04
CA TYR A 426 -13.57 -13.62 -1.64
C TYR A 426 -14.14 -13.83 -3.05
N LEU A 427 -15.45 -13.62 -3.26
CA LEU A 427 -16.08 -13.73 -4.57
C LEU A 427 -15.53 -12.70 -5.56
N LEU A 428 -15.35 -11.44 -5.14
CA LEU A 428 -14.74 -10.40 -5.97
C LEU A 428 -13.30 -10.77 -6.38
N ARG A 429 -12.49 -11.31 -5.46
CA ARG A 429 -11.13 -11.77 -5.78
C ARG A 429 -11.13 -12.94 -6.77
N LYS A 430 -12.07 -13.86 -6.64
CA LYS A 430 -12.28 -14.93 -7.64
C LYS A 430 -12.63 -14.40 -9.02
N MET A 431 -13.36 -13.32 -9.08
CA MET A 431 -13.65 -12.61 -10.33
C MET A 431 -12.50 -11.67 -10.75
N HIS A 432 -11.33 -11.71 -10.10
CA HIS A 432 -10.15 -10.87 -10.38
C HIS A 432 -10.42 -9.37 -10.21
N PHE A 433 -11.25 -8.96 -9.26
CA PHE A 433 -11.39 -7.57 -8.86
C PHE A 433 -10.25 -7.17 -7.91
N PRO A 434 -9.59 -6.03 -8.12
CA PRO A 434 -8.57 -5.54 -7.19
C PRO A 434 -9.24 -4.95 -5.94
N MET A 435 -8.77 -5.32 -4.75
CA MET A 435 -9.36 -4.86 -3.48
C MET A 435 -8.93 -3.45 -3.09
N SER A 436 -7.73 -3.00 -3.49
CA SER A 436 -7.21 -1.67 -3.13
C SER A 436 -8.10 -0.52 -3.66
N PRO A 437 -8.57 -0.52 -4.93
CA PRO A 437 -9.52 0.48 -5.38
C PRO A 437 -10.85 0.48 -4.62
N LEU A 438 -11.33 -0.68 -4.17
CA LEU A 438 -12.57 -0.79 -3.41
C LEU A 438 -12.45 -0.07 -2.06
N ILE A 439 -11.40 -0.35 -1.28
CA ILE A 439 -11.21 0.31 0.01
C ILE A 439 -10.94 1.81 -0.15
N LEU A 440 -10.21 2.21 -1.19
CA LEU A 440 -9.97 3.61 -1.50
C LEU A 440 -11.26 4.33 -1.88
N GLY A 441 -12.12 3.69 -2.68
CA GLY A 441 -13.45 4.21 -2.98
C GLY A 441 -14.31 4.37 -1.73
N PHE A 442 -14.25 3.42 -0.81
CA PHE A 442 -14.96 3.50 0.47
C PHE A 442 -14.45 4.67 1.33
N VAL A 443 -13.13 4.80 1.51
CA VAL A 443 -12.52 5.87 2.32
C VAL A 443 -12.75 7.25 1.72
N LEU A 444 -12.60 7.37 0.40
CA LEU A 444 -12.77 8.65 -0.28
C LEU A 444 -14.24 9.03 -0.51
N GLY A 445 -15.18 8.07 -0.39
CA GLY A 445 -16.58 8.27 -0.73
C GLY A 445 -17.25 9.37 0.08
N GLU A 446 -17.12 9.32 1.39
CA GLU A 446 -17.67 10.32 2.29
C GLU A 446 -17.06 11.70 2.05
N MET A 447 -15.71 11.77 1.95
CA MET A 447 -14.99 13.01 1.71
C MET A 447 -15.36 13.63 0.35
N LEU A 448 -15.50 12.80 -0.68
CA LEU A 448 -15.90 13.24 -2.03
C LEU A 448 -17.31 13.84 -2.01
N GLU A 449 -18.26 13.17 -1.38
CA GLU A 449 -19.62 13.66 -1.24
C GLU A 449 -19.68 14.96 -0.45
N GLN A 450 -19.04 15.01 0.71
CA GLN A 450 -19.00 16.21 1.56
C GLN A 450 -18.42 17.42 0.84
N ASN A 451 -17.28 17.24 0.15
CA ASN A 451 -16.62 18.34 -0.55
C ASN A 451 -17.43 18.82 -1.78
N LEU A 452 -18.05 17.88 -2.51
CA LEU A 452 -18.97 18.24 -3.59
C LEU A 452 -20.13 19.09 -3.08
N ARG A 453 -20.78 18.64 -2.01
CA ARG A 453 -21.93 19.33 -1.42
C ARG A 453 -21.54 20.71 -0.87
N ARG A 454 -20.40 20.81 -0.18
CA ARG A 454 -19.87 22.08 0.30
C ARG A 454 -19.56 23.06 -0.84
N ALA A 455 -18.92 22.59 -1.91
CA ALA A 455 -18.64 23.40 -3.09
C ALA A 455 -19.94 23.92 -3.72
N LEU A 456 -20.93 23.05 -3.93
CA LEU A 456 -22.25 23.44 -4.48
C LEU A 456 -23.01 24.39 -3.54
N SER A 457 -22.93 24.19 -2.23
CA SER A 457 -23.55 25.11 -1.27
C SER A 457 -22.95 26.53 -1.34
N ILE A 458 -21.63 26.65 -1.50
CA ILE A 458 -20.93 27.94 -1.64
C ILE A 458 -21.38 28.67 -2.93
N SER A 459 -21.63 27.90 -4.01
CA SER A 459 -22.02 28.46 -5.31
C SER A 459 -23.54 28.57 -5.53
N ASN A 460 -24.36 28.29 -4.50
CA ASN A 460 -25.84 28.22 -4.64
C ASN A 460 -26.29 27.20 -5.71
N GLY A 461 -25.60 26.08 -5.83
CA GLY A 461 -25.90 25.01 -6.77
C GLY A 461 -25.26 25.15 -8.15
N ASP A 462 -24.44 26.17 -8.38
CA ASP A 462 -23.73 26.33 -9.66
C ASP A 462 -22.53 25.37 -9.73
N THR A 463 -22.57 24.44 -10.70
CA THR A 463 -21.49 23.47 -10.95
C THR A 463 -20.22 24.11 -11.54
N ALA A 464 -20.30 25.35 -12.05
CA ALA A 464 -19.13 26.07 -12.56
C ALA A 464 -18.03 26.25 -11.51
N ILE A 465 -18.36 26.23 -10.21
CA ILE A 465 -17.41 26.28 -9.11
C ILE A 465 -16.35 25.17 -9.19
N LEU A 466 -16.70 24.00 -9.69
CA LEU A 466 -15.79 22.86 -9.82
C LEU A 466 -14.67 23.12 -10.84
N TRP A 467 -14.85 24.11 -11.72
CA TRP A 467 -13.90 24.54 -12.74
C TRP A 467 -13.41 25.98 -12.52
N SER A 468 -13.70 26.59 -11.38
CA SER A 468 -13.40 28.00 -11.14
C SER A 468 -11.93 28.30 -10.85
N SER A 469 -11.20 27.34 -10.25
CA SER A 469 -9.79 27.53 -9.88
C SER A 469 -8.84 26.79 -10.80
N GLY A 470 -7.62 27.34 -10.98
CA GLY A 470 -6.57 26.69 -11.77
C GLY A 470 -6.15 25.32 -11.21
N ILE A 471 -6.25 25.13 -9.88
CA ILE A 471 -5.93 23.86 -9.21
C ILE A 471 -6.99 22.81 -9.58
N SER A 472 -8.27 23.11 -9.40
CA SER A 472 -9.35 22.17 -9.72
C SER A 472 -9.38 21.83 -11.21
N GLN A 473 -9.20 22.83 -12.11
CA GLN A 473 -9.09 22.61 -13.56
C GLN A 473 -7.96 21.63 -13.88
N THR A 474 -6.77 21.87 -13.33
CA THR A 474 -5.59 21.02 -13.56
C THR A 474 -5.84 19.58 -13.09
N LEU A 475 -6.37 19.39 -11.91
CA LEU A 475 -6.66 18.06 -11.36
C LEU A 475 -7.73 17.31 -12.16
N LEU A 476 -8.81 17.96 -12.57
CA LEU A 476 -9.86 17.36 -13.39
C LEU A 476 -9.36 17.02 -14.80
N VAL A 477 -8.57 17.90 -15.43
CA VAL A 477 -7.94 17.61 -16.72
C VAL A 477 -6.98 16.44 -16.60
N LEU A 478 -6.17 16.36 -15.55
CA LEU A 478 -5.30 15.21 -15.29
C LEU A 478 -6.12 13.92 -15.05
N ALA A 479 -7.23 14.00 -14.33
CA ALA A 479 -8.12 12.85 -14.13
C ALA A 479 -8.66 12.31 -15.46
N ILE A 480 -9.15 13.19 -16.33
CA ILE A 480 -9.60 12.84 -17.68
C ILE A 480 -8.46 12.26 -18.51
N ALA A 481 -7.28 12.86 -18.47
CA ALA A 481 -6.11 12.39 -19.20
C ALA A 481 -5.69 10.97 -18.76
N VAL A 482 -5.65 10.71 -17.46
CA VAL A 482 -5.29 9.40 -16.89
C VAL A 482 -6.27 8.31 -17.34
N ILE A 483 -7.55 8.61 -17.45
CA ILE A 483 -8.57 7.65 -17.92
C ILE A 483 -8.49 7.45 -19.44
N THR A 484 -8.28 8.51 -20.21
CA THR A 484 -8.44 8.48 -21.68
C THR A 484 -7.15 8.14 -22.44
N LEU A 485 -5.97 8.58 -21.95
CA LEU A 485 -4.70 8.37 -22.65
C LEU A 485 -4.31 6.88 -22.81
N PRO A 486 -4.41 6.01 -21.79
CA PRO A 486 -4.00 4.62 -21.96
C PRO A 486 -4.77 3.85 -23.02
N PRO A 487 -6.12 3.90 -23.09
CA PRO A 487 -6.87 3.25 -24.19
C PRO A 487 -6.60 3.88 -25.53
N LEU A 488 -6.42 5.20 -25.60
CA LEU A 488 -6.11 5.91 -26.86
C LEU A 488 -4.75 5.47 -27.41
N VAL A 489 -3.72 5.42 -26.57
CA VAL A 489 -2.38 4.95 -26.96
C VAL A 489 -2.41 3.48 -27.42
N ARG A 490 -3.20 2.62 -26.75
CA ARG A 490 -3.38 1.22 -27.19
C ARG A 490 -4.06 1.13 -28.56
N LEU A 491 -5.08 1.94 -28.82
CA LEU A 491 -5.76 2.02 -30.10
C LEU A 491 -4.84 2.51 -31.23
N LEU A 492 -4.04 3.54 -30.93
CA LEU A 492 -3.08 4.09 -31.91
C LEU A 492 -1.94 3.10 -32.22
N ARG A 493 -1.46 2.36 -31.21
CA ARG A 493 -0.45 1.31 -31.42
C ARG A 493 -0.99 0.12 -32.19
N ARG A 494 -2.24 -0.27 -31.98
CA ARG A 494 -2.90 -1.33 -32.78
C ARG A 494 -3.08 -0.93 -34.25
N ARG A 495 -3.30 0.35 -34.55
CA ARG A 495 -3.37 0.87 -35.92
C ARG A 495 -2.03 0.95 -36.63
N LYS A 496 -0.89 1.02 -35.86
CA LYS A 496 0.46 1.01 -36.44
C LYS A 496 1.09 -0.38 -36.53
N ALA A 497 0.49 -1.41 -36.00
CA ALA A 497 0.86 -2.79 -36.25
C ALA A 497 0.29 -3.17 -37.63
N ASP A 498 1.14 -3.04 -38.65
CA ASP A 498 0.89 -3.18 -40.07
C ASP A 498 0.34 -4.58 -40.42
N PRO A 499 -0.63 -4.70 -41.33
CA PRO A 499 -1.19 -5.98 -41.75
C PRO A 499 -0.33 -6.71 -42.81
N LEU A 500 1.00 -6.72 -42.68
CA LEU A 500 1.92 -7.37 -43.65
C LEU A 500 2.70 -8.55 -43.06
N ILE A 501 2.04 -9.40 -42.28
CA ILE A 501 2.48 -10.79 -42.11
C ILE A 501 1.31 -11.67 -42.51
N PRO A 502 1.37 -12.32 -43.73
CA PRO A 502 0.38 -13.32 -44.10
C PRO A 502 0.46 -14.48 -43.12
N ASP A 503 -0.71 -14.92 -42.62
CA ASP A 503 -0.90 -16.16 -41.87
C ASP A 503 -0.11 -17.31 -42.58
N ALA A 504 1.03 -17.66 -42.04
CA ALA A 504 1.67 -18.93 -42.36
C ALA A 504 0.83 -20.02 -41.69
N ARG A 505 -0.20 -20.48 -42.39
CA ARG A 505 -0.84 -21.75 -42.08
C ARG A 505 0.21 -22.85 -42.08
N PRO A 506 0.32 -23.71 -41.07
CA PRO A 506 1.12 -24.89 -41.19
C PRO A 506 0.48 -25.77 -42.27
N GLU A 507 1.19 -26.00 -43.38
CA GLU A 507 0.85 -27.03 -44.34
C GLU A 507 0.77 -28.37 -43.64
N GLN A 508 -0.43 -28.88 -43.50
CA GLN A 508 -0.67 -30.32 -43.31
C GLN A 508 -0.26 -30.98 -44.64
N GLY A 509 0.84 -31.70 -44.59
CA GLY A 509 1.36 -32.44 -45.75
C GLY A 509 1.96 -33.75 -45.35
N ALA A 510 1.21 -34.84 -45.67
CA ALA A 510 1.58 -36.21 -45.93
C ALA A 510 2.39 -36.97 -44.86
#